data_acded1e39c57dfaaeb50ac4c9c69afa9
#
_entry.id   acded1e39c57dfaaeb50ac4c9c69afa9
#
_cell.length_a   1.000
_cell.length_b   1.000
_cell.length_c   1.000
_cell.angle_alpha   90.00
_cell.angle_beta   90.00
_cell.angle_gamma   90.00
#
_symmetry.space_group_name_H-M   'P 1'
#
loop_
_entity.id
_entity.type
_entity.pdbx_description
1 polymer ?
#
loop_
_entity_poly.entity_id
_entity_poly.type
_entity_poly.pdbx_seq_one_letter_code
_entity_poly.pdbx_strand_id
1 'polypeptide(L)'
;SGLADAHRLAKSIPDLSLYHPWAIEPTAAIELATVCEAAALDHDPRVTNSEGASVSTSEGLRVYGNSHGFLGGYRESDHSISCSVVAAQDGAMETDYEYAVARDAADLPAPAEVGAEAGRRTVARLGGTKLETRTAPVLFPARVARGLIGHLLSAISGGALYRKSSFLVDALGKPVFASRVTIDERPHLPKALNSAPFDNEGVETTERRLVDGGVLGGYLLGSYYARKLGMQT
;
A
#
# COMPACT_ATOMS: atom_id res chain seq x y z
N SER A 1 17.19 -24.90 -1.32
CA SER A 1 16.37 -24.17 -2.29
C SER A 1 15.45 -25.16 -2.98
N GLY A 2 14.41 -24.70 -3.59
CA GLY A 2 13.43 -25.49 -4.29
C GLY A 2 12.07 -24.80 -4.27
N LEU A 3 11.13 -25.36 -5.00
CA LEU A 3 9.76 -24.89 -5.06
C LEU A 3 9.08 -25.02 -3.69
N ALA A 4 7.97 -24.31 -3.50
CA ALA A 4 7.09 -24.51 -2.37
C ALA A 4 6.61 -25.98 -2.30
N ASP A 5 6.35 -26.47 -1.08
CA ASP A 5 5.89 -27.83 -0.88
C ASP A 5 4.51 -28.02 -1.51
N ALA A 6 4.31 -29.11 -2.27
CA ALA A 6 3.12 -29.34 -3.07
C ALA A 6 1.81 -29.28 -2.25
N HIS A 7 1.86 -29.70 -0.98
CA HIS A 7 0.66 -29.68 -0.09
C HIS A 7 0.24 -28.27 0.35
N ARG A 8 1.09 -27.25 0.14
CA ARG A 8 0.83 -25.84 0.49
C ARG A 8 0.34 -25.03 -0.71
N LEU A 9 0.45 -25.55 -1.92
CA LEU A 9 -0.02 -24.88 -3.12
C LEU A 9 -1.54 -24.68 -3.06
N ALA A 10 -2.00 -23.53 -3.55
CA ALA A 10 -3.41 -23.19 -3.56
C ALA A 10 -4.21 -24.24 -4.35
N LYS A 11 -5.26 -24.77 -3.74
CA LYS A 11 -6.13 -25.78 -4.35
C LYS A 11 -7.28 -25.15 -5.12
N SER A 12 -7.60 -23.92 -4.81
CA SER A 12 -8.61 -23.11 -5.48
C SER A 12 -8.14 -21.68 -5.62
N ILE A 13 -8.69 -20.99 -6.60
CA ILE A 13 -8.40 -19.58 -6.84
C ILE A 13 -9.74 -18.86 -6.69
N PRO A 14 -10.05 -18.33 -5.48
CA PRO A 14 -11.29 -17.61 -5.26
C PRO A 14 -11.34 -16.34 -6.09
N ASP A 15 -12.53 -15.97 -6.57
CA ASP A 15 -12.75 -14.66 -7.15
C ASP A 15 -12.77 -13.61 -6.04
N LEU A 16 -11.77 -12.74 -6.03
CA LEU A 16 -11.64 -11.64 -5.09
C LEU A 16 -12.10 -10.31 -5.69
N SER A 17 -12.80 -10.35 -6.82
CA SER A 17 -13.28 -9.15 -7.51
C SER A 17 -12.14 -8.14 -7.76
N LEU A 18 -11.02 -8.61 -8.32
CA LEU A 18 -9.83 -7.77 -8.54
C LEU A 18 -9.80 -7.12 -9.92
N TYR A 19 -10.72 -7.51 -10.83
CA TYR A 19 -10.71 -7.05 -12.20
C TYR A 19 -11.98 -6.28 -12.55
N HIS A 20 -11.83 -4.97 -12.75
CA HIS A 20 -12.86 -4.01 -13.14
C HIS A 20 -12.30 -3.11 -14.23
N PRO A 21 -12.32 -3.52 -15.50
CA PRO A 21 -11.70 -2.74 -16.57
C PRO A 21 -12.38 -1.37 -16.73
N TRP A 22 -11.58 -0.35 -16.94
CA TRP A 22 -12.06 1.00 -17.20
C TRP A 22 -11.67 1.45 -18.60
N ALA A 23 -12.59 1.26 -19.54
CA ALA A 23 -12.40 1.66 -20.94
C ALA A 23 -12.57 3.19 -21.08
N ILE A 24 -11.70 3.97 -20.43
CA ILE A 24 -11.71 5.43 -20.54
C ILE A 24 -10.93 5.87 -21.78
N GLU A 25 -11.54 6.71 -22.58
CA GLU A 25 -10.87 7.33 -23.70
C GLU A 25 -9.88 8.43 -23.23
N PRO A 26 -8.74 8.62 -23.92
CA PRO A 26 -7.73 9.59 -23.51
C PRO A 26 -8.27 11.01 -23.28
N THR A 27 -9.20 11.47 -24.11
CA THR A 27 -9.84 12.78 -23.96
C THR A 27 -10.58 12.91 -22.65
N ALA A 28 -11.38 11.90 -22.29
CA ALA A 28 -12.11 11.87 -21.01
C ALA A 28 -11.15 11.82 -19.81
N ALA A 29 -10.06 11.05 -19.91
CA ALA A 29 -9.03 11.02 -18.86
C ALA A 29 -8.37 12.40 -18.66
N ILE A 30 -8.08 13.11 -19.74
CA ILE A 30 -7.55 14.49 -19.71
C ILE A 30 -8.57 15.44 -19.03
N GLU A 31 -9.86 15.32 -19.34
CA GLU A 31 -10.91 16.13 -18.72
C GLU A 31 -10.95 15.91 -17.19
N LEU A 32 -10.90 14.66 -16.73
CA LEU A 32 -10.85 14.36 -15.30
C LEU A 32 -9.59 14.92 -14.63
N ALA A 33 -8.43 14.80 -15.27
CA ALA A 33 -7.17 15.37 -14.77
C ALA A 33 -7.26 16.90 -14.69
N THR A 34 -7.83 17.55 -15.70
CA THR A 34 -8.04 19.03 -15.74
C THR A 34 -8.97 19.48 -14.61
N VAL A 35 -10.06 18.77 -14.36
CA VAL A 35 -10.96 19.05 -13.23
C VAL A 35 -10.23 18.92 -11.90
N CYS A 36 -9.40 17.88 -11.74
CA CYS A 36 -8.60 17.66 -10.54
C CYS A 36 -7.60 18.82 -10.32
N GLU A 37 -6.86 19.19 -11.33
CA GLU A 37 -5.88 20.29 -11.27
C GLU A 37 -6.55 21.63 -10.98
N ALA A 38 -7.63 21.95 -11.67
CA ALA A 38 -8.38 23.20 -11.46
C ALA A 38 -8.86 23.31 -10.01
N ALA A 39 -9.43 22.25 -9.45
CA ALA A 39 -9.88 22.24 -8.05
C ALA A 39 -8.72 22.41 -7.04
N ALA A 40 -7.52 21.98 -7.38
CA ALA A 40 -6.35 22.20 -6.53
C ALA A 40 -5.87 23.66 -6.59
N LEU A 41 -5.84 24.27 -7.79
CA LEU A 41 -5.45 25.67 -7.99
C LEU A 41 -6.48 26.64 -7.37
N ASP A 42 -7.76 26.32 -7.50
CA ASP A 42 -8.86 27.16 -6.98
C ASP A 42 -9.03 27.06 -5.46
N HIS A 43 -8.35 26.10 -4.80
CA HIS A 43 -8.51 25.87 -3.37
C HIS A 43 -8.12 27.08 -2.51
N ASP A 44 -7.03 27.73 -2.84
CA ASP A 44 -6.50 28.88 -2.08
C ASP A 44 -5.60 29.72 -3.01
N PRO A 45 -5.68 31.06 -2.97
CA PRO A 45 -4.86 31.92 -3.83
C PRO A 45 -3.34 31.77 -3.65
N ARG A 46 -2.90 31.14 -2.56
CA ARG A 46 -1.50 30.80 -2.32
C ARG A 46 -1.05 29.58 -3.11
N VAL A 47 -1.95 28.78 -3.67
CA VAL A 47 -1.59 27.74 -4.65
C VAL A 47 -1.32 28.43 -5.97
N THR A 48 -0.04 28.60 -6.30
CA THR A 48 0.41 29.46 -7.39
C THR A 48 0.86 28.71 -8.63
N ASN A 49 1.07 27.39 -8.52
CA ASN A 49 1.52 26.56 -9.62
C ASN A 49 1.08 25.10 -9.44
N SER A 50 1.13 24.35 -10.53
CA SER A 50 0.86 22.91 -10.55
C SER A 50 2.05 22.16 -11.15
N GLU A 51 2.35 20.98 -10.58
CA GLU A 51 3.24 20.00 -11.19
C GLU A 51 2.45 19.01 -12.08
N GLY A 52 1.13 19.17 -12.11
CA GLY A 52 0.20 18.44 -12.94
C GLY A 52 -0.73 17.52 -12.16
N ALA A 53 -1.80 17.13 -12.85
CA ALA A 53 -2.67 16.04 -12.45
C ALA A 53 -2.58 14.89 -13.44
N SER A 54 -2.83 13.68 -12.98
CA SER A 54 -2.83 12.50 -13.82
C SER A 54 -3.97 11.55 -13.50
N VAL A 55 -4.48 10.90 -14.55
CA VAL A 55 -5.38 9.76 -14.47
C VAL A 55 -4.67 8.57 -15.09
N SER A 56 -4.64 7.44 -14.40
CA SER A 56 -3.99 6.23 -14.87
C SER A 56 -4.93 5.04 -14.76
N THR A 57 -4.89 4.15 -15.75
CA THR A 57 -5.58 2.87 -15.73
C THR A 57 -4.60 1.77 -16.11
N SER A 58 -4.69 0.64 -15.44
CA SER A 58 -3.85 -0.52 -15.66
C SER A 58 -4.69 -1.79 -15.57
N GLU A 59 -4.41 -2.73 -16.45
CA GLU A 59 -4.96 -4.07 -16.43
C GLU A 59 -3.84 -5.10 -16.49
N GLY A 60 -3.93 -6.12 -15.67
CA GLY A 60 -2.93 -7.18 -15.59
C GLY A 60 -3.55 -8.57 -15.61
N LEU A 61 -2.76 -9.51 -16.10
CA LEU A 61 -2.99 -10.94 -15.95
C LEU A 61 -1.78 -11.55 -15.25
N ARG A 62 -2.00 -12.09 -14.08
CA ARG A 62 -1.00 -12.85 -13.35
C ARG A 62 -1.21 -14.33 -13.59
N VAL A 63 -0.16 -15.01 -14.06
CA VAL A 63 -0.15 -16.47 -14.22
C VAL A 63 1.12 -17.02 -13.56
N TYR A 64 0.97 -18.06 -12.76
CA TYR A 64 2.08 -18.79 -12.19
C TYR A 64 1.87 -20.30 -12.38
N GLY A 65 2.93 -20.99 -12.74
CA GLY A 65 2.95 -22.44 -12.85
C GLY A 65 4.30 -23.02 -12.41
N ASN A 66 4.29 -24.23 -11.89
CA ASN A 66 5.50 -24.92 -11.44
C ASN A 66 5.46 -26.43 -11.70
N SER A 67 6.60 -27.11 -11.58
CA SER A 67 6.72 -28.57 -11.81
C SER A 67 6.11 -29.43 -10.71
N HIS A 68 5.60 -28.87 -9.61
CA HIS A 68 4.77 -29.59 -8.63
C HIS A 68 3.29 -29.68 -9.05
N GLY A 69 2.96 -29.25 -10.29
CA GLY A 69 1.63 -29.36 -10.87
C GLY A 69 0.71 -28.18 -10.58
N PHE A 70 1.20 -27.12 -9.96
CA PHE A 70 0.40 -25.90 -9.80
C PHE A 70 0.38 -25.11 -11.12
N LEU A 71 -0.81 -24.71 -11.52
CA LEU A 71 -1.05 -23.70 -12.55
C LEU A 71 -2.24 -22.85 -12.10
N GLY A 72 -1.99 -21.58 -11.87
CA GLY A 72 -3.02 -20.65 -11.43
C GLY A 72 -2.83 -19.27 -12.04
N GLY A 73 -3.93 -18.53 -12.17
CA GLY A 73 -3.89 -17.16 -12.66
C GLY A 73 -5.14 -16.39 -12.29
N TYR A 74 -5.02 -15.08 -12.28
CA TYR A 74 -6.13 -14.15 -12.07
C TYR A 74 -5.85 -12.83 -12.80
N ARG A 75 -6.93 -12.14 -13.15
CA ARG A 75 -6.85 -10.79 -13.72
C ARG A 75 -6.97 -9.76 -12.61
N GLU A 76 -6.36 -8.62 -12.82
CA GLU A 76 -6.46 -7.48 -11.92
C GLU A 76 -6.46 -6.17 -12.70
N SER A 77 -7.05 -5.14 -12.13
CA SER A 77 -7.00 -3.78 -12.62
C SER A 77 -6.69 -2.82 -11.48
N ASP A 78 -6.12 -1.69 -11.79
CA ASP A 78 -6.03 -0.56 -10.88
C ASP A 78 -6.17 0.75 -11.65
N HIS A 79 -6.84 1.69 -11.02
CA HIS A 79 -7.12 3.00 -11.56
C HIS A 79 -6.75 4.04 -10.53
N SER A 80 -6.14 5.12 -10.96
CA SER A 80 -5.71 6.16 -10.05
C SER A 80 -5.93 7.56 -10.60
N ILE A 81 -6.10 8.48 -9.70
CA ILE A 81 -6.09 9.91 -9.97
C ILE A 81 -5.17 10.59 -8.96
N SER A 82 -4.36 11.54 -9.39
CA SER A 82 -3.44 12.27 -8.52
C SER A 82 -3.24 13.69 -9.00
N CYS A 83 -2.90 14.59 -8.07
CA CYS A 83 -2.52 15.97 -8.34
C CYS A 83 -1.42 16.41 -7.40
N SER A 84 -0.42 17.13 -7.90
CA SER A 84 0.66 17.75 -7.14
C SER A 84 0.70 19.24 -7.46
N VAL A 85 0.71 20.08 -6.41
CA VAL A 85 0.68 21.54 -6.59
C VAL A 85 1.71 22.23 -5.68
N VAL A 86 1.99 23.48 -6.02
CA VAL A 86 2.94 24.34 -5.31
C VAL A 86 2.18 25.50 -4.69
N ALA A 87 2.36 25.73 -3.41
CA ALA A 87 1.90 26.93 -2.73
C ALA A 87 3.08 27.83 -2.39
N ALA A 88 2.87 29.14 -2.48
CA ALA A 88 3.88 30.15 -2.16
C ALA A 88 3.32 31.23 -1.24
N GLN A 89 4.13 31.64 -0.25
CA GLN A 89 3.83 32.75 0.64
C GLN A 89 5.13 33.33 1.18
N ASP A 90 5.26 34.66 1.14
CA ASP A 90 6.39 35.40 1.73
C ASP A 90 7.78 34.92 1.26
N GLY A 91 7.87 34.48 0.00
CA GLY A 91 9.11 33.97 -0.60
C GLY A 91 9.42 32.51 -0.30
N ALA A 92 8.62 31.85 0.55
CA ALA A 92 8.69 30.39 0.77
C ALA A 92 7.76 29.66 -0.20
N MET A 93 8.18 28.49 -0.65
CA MET A 93 7.37 27.58 -1.47
C MET A 93 7.34 26.20 -0.83
N GLU A 94 6.17 25.59 -0.90
CA GLU A 94 5.93 24.21 -0.44
C GLU A 94 5.18 23.43 -1.52
N THR A 95 5.50 22.16 -1.64
CA THR A 95 4.83 21.21 -2.55
C THR A 95 4.23 20.09 -1.75
N ASP A 96 3.01 19.70 -2.08
CA ASP A 96 2.41 18.45 -1.61
C ASP A 96 1.46 17.91 -2.69
N TYR A 97 0.95 16.74 -2.47
CA TYR A 97 0.11 16.01 -3.42
C TYR A 97 -1.02 15.25 -2.72
N GLU A 98 -2.02 14.88 -3.50
CA GLU A 98 -3.02 13.88 -3.12
C GLU A 98 -3.20 12.89 -4.26
N TYR A 99 -3.59 11.68 -3.90
CA TYR A 99 -3.93 10.63 -4.84
C TYR A 99 -4.98 9.69 -4.29
N ALA A 100 -5.72 9.09 -5.18
CA ALA A 100 -6.59 7.96 -4.91
C ALA A 100 -6.27 6.81 -5.87
N VAL A 101 -6.44 5.58 -5.40
CA VAL A 101 -6.29 4.38 -6.22
C VAL A 101 -7.35 3.37 -5.81
N ALA A 102 -7.95 2.70 -6.81
CA ALA A 102 -8.97 1.68 -6.61
C ALA A 102 -8.89 0.60 -7.69
N ARG A 103 -9.40 -0.59 -7.41
CA ARG A 103 -9.55 -1.68 -8.40
C ARG A 103 -10.65 -1.37 -9.41
N ASP A 104 -11.68 -0.66 -8.98
CA ASP A 104 -12.83 -0.25 -9.75
C ASP A 104 -12.85 1.28 -9.83
N ALA A 105 -12.92 1.84 -11.03
CA ALA A 105 -12.97 3.30 -11.20
C ALA A 105 -14.17 3.95 -10.51
N ALA A 106 -15.27 3.21 -10.33
CA ALA A 106 -16.44 3.68 -9.60
C ALA A 106 -16.18 3.91 -8.09
N ASP A 107 -15.12 3.31 -7.55
CA ASP A 107 -14.71 3.47 -6.15
C ASP A 107 -13.72 4.63 -5.95
N LEU A 108 -13.29 5.31 -7.03
CA LEU A 108 -12.46 6.52 -6.93
C LEU A 108 -13.30 7.71 -6.43
N PRO A 109 -12.74 8.58 -5.58
CA PRO A 109 -13.39 9.84 -5.24
C PRO A 109 -13.51 10.74 -6.48
N ALA A 110 -14.36 11.75 -6.39
CA ALA A 110 -14.47 12.73 -7.45
C ALA A 110 -13.12 13.44 -7.70
N PRO A 111 -12.76 13.71 -8.97
CA PRO A 111 -11.49 14.39 -9.29
C PRO A 111 -11.29 15.70 -8.54
N ALA A 112 -12.35 16.50 -8.40
CA ALA A 112 -12.31 17.76 -7.67
C ALA A 112 -11.98 17.57 -6.17
N GLU A 113 -12.40 16.47 -5.55
CA GLU A 113 -12.07 16.17 -4.14
C GLU A 113 -10.59 15.89 -3.95
N VAL A 114 -9.99 15.12 -4.88
CA VAL A 114 -8.56 14.83 -4.86
C VAL A 114 -7.75 16.11 -5.07
N GLY A 115 -8.15 16.95 -6.03
CA GLY A 115 -7.50 18.25 -6.28
C GLY A 115 -7.60 19.19 -5.09
N ALA A 116 -8.80 19.41 -4.55
CA ALA A 116 -9.00 20.28 -3.40
C ALA A 116 -8.19 19.83 -2.17
N GLU A 117 -8.09 18.52 -1.94
CA GLU A 117 -7.28 17.99 -0.84
C GLU A 117 -5.78 18.20 -1.08
N ALA A 118 -5.29 18.07 -2.35
CA ALA A 118 -3.92 18.39 -2.70
C ALA A 118 -3.60 19.87 -2.40
N GLY A 119 -4.48 20.80 -2.82
CA GLY A 119 -4.37 22.23 -2.51
C GLY A 119 -4.37 22.52 -1.01
N ARG A 120 -5.32 21.97 -0.29
CA ARG A 120 -5.44 22.11 1.18
C ARG A 120 -4.15 21.65 1.90
N ARG A 121 -3.61 20.53 1.51
CA ARG A 121 -2.40 19.96 2.12
C ARG A 121 -1.18 20.80 1.83
N THR A 122 -1.02 21.25 0.61
CA THR A 122 0.11 22.09 0.19
C THR A 122 0.12 23.40 0.96
N VAL A 123 -1.03 24.05 1.08
CA VAL A 123 -1.17 25.30 1.86
C VAL A 123 -0.89 25.07 3.36
N ALA A 124 -1.30 23.92 3.90
CA ALA A 124 -1.05 23.57 5.31
C ALA A 124 0.43 23.41 5.67
N ARG A 125 1.32 23.29 4.65
CA ARG A 125 2.77 23.23 4.87
C ARG A 125 3.44 24.59 4.97
N LEU A 126 2.79 25.63 4.44
CA LEU A 126 3.32 26.99 4.50
C LEU A 126 3.53 27.45 5.95
N GLY A 127 4.56 28.25 6.17
CA GLY A 127 4.91 28.75 7.49
C GLY A 127 5.51 27.70 8.45
N GLY A 128 5.94 26.54 7.92
CA GLY A 128 6.63 25.50 8.68
C GLY A 128 7.89 26.06 9.35
N THR A 129 8.09 25.71 10.63
CA THR A 129 9.26 26.13 11.42
C THR A 129 10.09 24.93 11.85
N LYS A 130 11.41 25.11 11.93
CA LYS A 130 12.30 24.09 12.47
C LYS A 130 12.09 23.97 13.97
N LEU A 131 11.80 22.77 14.43
CA LEU A 131 11.67 22.47 15.85
C LEU A 131 13.04 22.12 16.45
N GLU A 132 13.23 22.49 17.72
CA GLU A 132 14.36 22.02 18.49
C GLU A 132 14.27 20.53 18.81
N THR A 133 15.40 19.87 19.01
CA THR A 133 15.47 18.47 19.45
C THR A 133 14.78 18.32 20.81
N ARG A 134 13.76 17.47 20.87
CA ARG A 134 12.97 17.25 22.09
C ARG A 134 12.33 15.86 22.10
N THR A 135 11.95 15.40 23.27
CA THR A 135 11.07 14.25 23.46
C THR A 135 9.64 14.75 23.55
N ALA A 136 8.74 14.24 22.70
CA ALA A 136 7.33 14.62 22.69
C ALA A 136 6.47 13.44 22.20
N PRO A 137 5.18 13.39 22.58
CA PRO A 137 4.22 12.51 21.95
C PRO A 137 4.11 12.82 20.45
N VAL A 138 4.03 11.78 19.62
CA VAL A 138 3.90 11.90 18.17
C VAL A 138 2.59 11.25 17.72
N LEU A 139 1.73 12.03 17.07
CA LEU A 139 0.53 11.52 16.41
C LEU A 139 0.86 11.23 14.95
N PHE A 140 0.69 9.98 14.54
CA PHE A 140 0.80 9.56 13.14
C PHE A 140 -0.59 9.51 12.52
N PRO A 141 -0.96 10.43 11.61
CA PRO A 141 -2.18 10.31 10.83
C PRO A 141 -2.21 8.97 10.07
N ALA A 142 -3.40 8.39 9.83
CA ALA A 142 -3.57 7.07 9.23
C ALA A 142 -2.75 6.91 7.93
N ARG A 143 -2.70 7.94 7.09
CA ARG A 143 -1.95 7.96 5.84
C ARG A 143 -0.44 7.68 6.01
N VAL A 144 0.21 8.23 7.04
CA VAL A 144 1.63 7.99 7.32
C VAL A 144 1.85 6.84 8.30
N ALA A 145 0.86 6.50 9.14
CA ALA A 145 0.94 5.39 10.08
C ALA A 145 1.16 4.04 9.36
N ARG A 146 0.66 3.88 8.12
CA ARG A 146 0.95 2.71 7.28
C ARG A 146 2.45 2.47 7.09
N GLY A 147 3.29 3.52 7.13
CA GLY A 147 4.74 3.40 7.07
C GLY A 147 5.32 2.61 8.26
N LEU A 148 4.72 2.76 9.45
CA LEU A 148 5.12 1.97 10.63
C LEU A 148 4.84 0.48 10.41
N ILE A 149 3.70 0.15 9.79
CA ILE A 149 3.38 -1.24 9.41
C ILE A 149 4.38 -1.74 8.37
N GLY A 150 4.73 -0.93 7.36
CA GLY A 150 5.76 -1.26 6.37
C GLY A 150 7.11 -1.59 7.00
N HIS A 151 7.53 -0.85 8.02
CA HIS A 151 8.76 -1.15 8.78
C HIS A 151 8.64 -2.46 9.55
N LEU A 152 7.50 -2.75 10.18
CA LEU A 152 7.26 -4.05 10.80
C LEU A 152 7.40 -5.19 9.78
N LEU A 153 6.68 -5.11 8.64
CA LEU A 153 6.71 -6.14 7.60
C LEU A 153 8.13 -6.39 7.08
N SER A 154 8.92 -5.32 6.93
CA SER A 154 10.34 -5.43 6.56
C SER A 154 11.16 -6.14 7.64
N ALA A 155 10.95 -5.79 8.91
CA ALA A 155 11.68 -6.36 10.04
C ALA A 155 11.35 -7.83 10.29
N ILE A 156 10.11 -8.27 10.03
CA ILE A 156 9.68 -9.68 10.17
C ILE A 156 9.84 -10.49 8.88
N SER A 157 10.46 -9.93 7.83
CA SER A 157 10.68 -10.64 6.57
C SER A 157 11.76 -11.72 6.71
N GLY A 158 11.57 -12.86 6.04
CA GLY A 158 12.50 -13.98 6.07
C GLY A 158 13.93 -13.60 5.70
N GLY A 159 14.11 -12.67 4.76
CA GLY A 159 15.42 -12.16 4.36
C GLY A 159 16.13 -11.39 5.48
N ALA A 160 15.43 -10.52 6.18
CA ALA A 160 15.98 -9.75 7.29
C ALA A 160 16.35 -10.66 8.48
N LEU A 161 15.47 -11.62 8.79
CA LEU A 161 15.70 -12.58 9.88
C LEU A 161 16.90 -13.50 9.60
N TYR A 162 16.98 -14.05 8.38
CA TYR A 162 18.09 -14.93 7.98
C TYR A 162 19.46 -14.23 8.04
N ARG A 163 19.54 -12.99 7.58
CA ARG A 163 20.76 -12.17 7.66
C ARG A 163 21.02 -11.59 9.02
N LYS A 164 20.12 -11.80 10.00
CA LYS A 164 20.17 -11.20 11.34
C LYS A 164 20.25 -9.66 11.30
N SER A 165 19.65 -9.06 10.28
CA SER A 165 19.58 -7.60 10.09
C SER A 165 18.27 -7.00 10.62
N SER A 166 17.59 -7.70 11.51
CA SER A 166 16.37 -7.27 12.18
C SER A 166 16.52 -7.33 13.70
N PHE A 167 15.97 -6.33 14.37
CA PHE A 167 15.82 -6.34 15.84
C PHE A 167 14.72 -7.29 16.35
N LEU A 168 13.94 -7.89 15.43
CA LEU A 168 12.87 -8.85 15.74
C LEU A 168 13.30 -10.32 15.54
N VAL A 169 14.59 -10.59 15.41
CA VAL A 169 15.10 -11.97 15.47
C VAL A 169 14.71 -12.59 16.82
N ASP A 170 14.16 -13.82 16.79
CA ASP A 170 13.69 -14.55 17.97
C ASP A 170 12.61 -13.79 18.80
N ALA A 171 11.79 -12.98 18.15
CA ALA A 171 10.76 -12.17 18.79
C ALA A 171 9.35 -12.81 18.77
N LEU A 172 9.17 -14.00 18.17
CA LEU A 172 7.89 -14.71 18.22
C LEU A 172 7.43 -14.91 19.66
N GLY A 173 6.15 -14.60 19.92
CA GLY A 173 5.56 -14.70 21.25
C GLY A 173 5.98 -13.59 22.22
N LYS A 174 6.77 -12.62 21.79
CA LYS A 174 7.20 -11.50 22.64
C LYS A 174 6.40 -10.22 22.33
N PRO A 175 6.21 -9.34 23.33
CA PRO A 175 5.58 -8.05 23.11
C PRO A 175 6.51 -7.14 22.26
N VAL A 176 5.98 -6.63 21.16
CA VAL A 176 6.68 -5.72 20.22
C VAL A 176 5.94 -4.40 20.03
N PHE A 177 4.68 -4.35 20.47
CA PHE A 177 3.82 -3.17 20.51
C PHE A 177 3.08 -3.05 21.84
N ALA A 178 2.40 -1.93 22.04
CA ALA A 178 1.47 -1.79 23.16
C ALA A 178 0.33 -2.82 23.04
N SER A 179 -0.19 -3.27 24.17
CA SER A 179 -1.20 -4.34 24.25
C SER A 179 -2.52 -4.03 23.51
N ARG A 180 -2.80 -2.78 23.17
CA ARG A 180 -3.97 -2.37 22.36
C ARG A 180 -3.77 -2.52 20.84
N VAL A 181 -2.58 -2.92 20.39
CA VAL A 181 -2.27 -3.04 18.95
C VAL A 181 -2.53 -4.46 18.50
N THR A 182 -3.39 -4.60 17.49
CA THR A 182 -3.64 -5.85 16.77
C THR A 182 -3.45 -5.59 15.28
N ILE A 183 -2.73 -6.48 14.60
CA ILE A 183 -2.44 -6.38 13.16
C ILE A 183 -2.80 -7.71 12.51
N ASP A 184 -3.82 -7.67 11.66
CA ASP A 184 -4.29 -8.81 10.89
C ASP A 184 -3.82 -8.71 9.43
N GLU A 185 -3.41 -9.82 8.85
CA GLU A 185 -3.23 -10.00 7.42
C GLU A 185 -4.49 -10.65 6.85
N ARG A 186 -5.11 -9.99 5.87
CA ARG A 186 -6.40 -10.40 5.28
C ARG A 186 -6.29 -10.42 3.75
N PRO A 187 -5.71 -11.47 3.15
CA PRO A 187 -5.37 -11.51 1.74
C PRO A 187 -6.58 -11.68 0.81
N HIS A 188 -7.76 -11.96 1.33
CA HIS A 188 -8.96 -12.25 0.56
C HIS A 188 -10.04 -11.18 0.66
N LEU A 189 -9.69 -9.95 0.99
CA LEU A 189 -10.63 -8.83 0.94
C LEU A 189 -11.00 -8.53 -0.51
N PRO A 190 -12.30 -8.53 -0.88
CA PRO A 190 -12.72 -8.16 -2.23
C PRO A 190 -12.25 -6.75 -2.60
N LYS A 191 -11.86 -6.55 -3.86
CA LYS A 191 -11.37 -5.27 -4.41
C LYS A 191 -10.17 -4.65 -3.70
N ALA A 192 -9.57 -5.29 -2.68
CA ALA A 192 -8.41 -4.69 -2.02
C ALA A 192 -7.16 -4.78 -2.91
N LEU A 193 -6.36 -3.70 -2.91
CA LEU A 193 -5.22 -3.55 -3.82
C LEU A 193 -4.15 -4.64 -3.66
N ASN A 194 -3.96 -5.15 -2.45
CA ASN A 194 -2.95 -6.18 -2.15
C ASN A 194 -3.55 -7.56 -1.91
N SER A 195 -4.84 -7.75 -2.16
CA SER A 195 -5.45 -9.08 -2.09
C SER A 195 -4.94 -9.98 -3.21
N ALA A 196 -4.65 -11.23 -2.86
CA ALA A 196 -4.16 -12.24 -3.79
C ALA A 196 -4.61 -13.64 -3.34
N PRO A 197 -5.13 -14.48 -4.25
CA PRO A 197 -5.57 -15.83 -3.92
C PRO A 197 -4.41 -16.80 -3.63
N PHE A 198 -3.22 -16.49 -4.12
CA PHE A 198 -1.98 -17.21 -3.86
C PHE A 198 -0.78 -16.24 -3.93
N ASP A 199 0.31 -16.62 -3.30
CA ASP A 199 1.55 -15.82 -3.27
C ASP A 199 2.42 -16.03 -4.52
N ASN A 200 3.63 -15.46 -4.51
CA ASN A 200 4.59 -15.55 -5.62
C ASN A 200 5.15 -16.97 -5.87
N GLU A 201 4.91 -17.89 -4.97
CA GLU A 201 5.34 -19.29 -5.04
C GLU A 201 4.17 -20.24 -5.31
N GLY A 202 2.95 -19.71 -5.50
CA GLY A 202 1.71 -20.47 -5.68
C GLY A 202 1.15 -21.04 -4.37
N VAL A 203 1.67 -20.61 -3.22
CA VAL A 203 1.19 -21.01 -1.91
C VAL A 203 -0.14 -20.33 -1.61
N GLU A 204 -1.07 -21.08 -1.05
CA GLU A 204 -2.36 -20.57 -0.62
C GLU A 204 -2.18 -19.47 0.43
N THR A 205 -2.77 -18.31 0.17
CA THR A 205 -2.81 -17.22 1.14
C THR A 205 -3.96 -17.43 2.13
N THR A 206 -3.72 -17.12 3.39
CA THR A 206 -4.72 -17.30 4.45
C THR A 206 -4.75 -16.08 5.37
N GLU A 207 -5.89 -15.86 6.01
CA GLU A 207 -5.98 -14.85 7.07
C GLU A 207 -5.14 -15.29 8.27
N ARG A 208 -4.38 -14.35 8.81
CA ARG A 208 -3.60 -14.59 10.02
C ARG A 208 -3.39 -13.31 10.82
N ARG A 209 -3.16 -13.48 12.10
CA ARG A 209 -2.85 -12.38 13.01
C ARG A 209 -1.34 -12.25 13.15
N LEU A 210 -0.78 -11.17 12.64
CA LEU A 210 0.67 -10.89 12.75
C LEU A 210 1.04 -10.35 14.12
N VAL A 211 0.16 -9.54 14.72
CA VAL A 211 0.31 -9.03 16.09
C VAL A 211 -1.02 -9.16 16.82
N ASP A 212 -1.01 -9.78 17.97
CA ASP A 212 -2.19 -9.95 18.82
C ASP A 212 -1.94 -9.31 20.20
N GLY A 213 -2.71 -8.28 20.54
CA GLY A 213 -2.54 -7.61 21.82
C GLY A 213 -1.09 -7.14 22.07
N GLY A 214 -0.41 -6.67 21.02
CA GLY A 214 0.99 -6.22 21.06
C GLY A 214 2.03 -7.35 20.92
N VAL A 215 1.64 -8.61 20.94
CA VAL A 215 2.55 -9.78 20.87
C VAL A 215 2.72 -10.22 19.42
N LEU A 216 3.96 -10.44 18.99
CA LEU A 216 4.27 -10.90 17.63
C LEU A 216 3.85 -12.36 17.46
N GLY A 217 2.88 -12.62 16.55
CA GLY A 217 2.31 -13.93 16.29
C GLY A 217 2.94 -14.69 15.12
N GLY A 218 3.63 -13.98 14.20
CA GLY A 218 4.16 -14.63 13.00
C GLY A 218 5.21 -13.82 12.26
N TYR A 219 6.00 -14.50 11.44
CA TYR A 219 6.93 -13.92 10.48
C TYR A 219 6.40 -14.01 9.05
N LEU A 220 6.95 -13.19 8.15
CA LEU A 220 6.67 -13.26 6.71
C LEU A 220 7.76 -14.07 6.01
N LEU A 221 7.48 -15.36 5.77
CA LEU A 221 8.44 -16.30 5.25
C LEU A 221 7.96 -16.88 3.90
N GLY A 222 8.73 -16.68 2.84
CA GLY A 222 8.64 -17.57 1.66
C GLY A 222 9.34 -18.90 1.93
N SER A 223 9.07 -19.91 1.11
CA SER A 223 9.56 -21.29 1.30
C SER A 223 11.08 -21.40 1.46
N TYR A 224 11.83 -20.57 0.76
CA TYR A 224 13.30 -20.55 0.87
C TYR A 224 13.76 -20.19 2.29
N TYR A 225 13.27 -19.07 2.83
CA TYR A 225 13.68 -18.59 4.15
C TYR A 225 13.08 -19.43 5.29
N ALA A 226 11.87 -19.92 5.11
CA ALA A 226 11.26 -20.86 6.07
C ALA A 226 12.17 -22.07 6.28
N ARG A 227 12.62 -22.72 5.20
CA ARG A 227 13.54 -23.86 5.28
C ARG A 227 14.91 -23.48 5.87
N LYS A 228 15.46 -22.30 5.51
CA LYS A 228 16.73 -21.82 6.07
C LYS A 228 16.68 -21.55 7.57
N LEU A 229 15.53 -21.14 8.06
CA LEU A 229 15.30 -20.84 9.47
C LEU A 229 14.75 -22.02 10.29
N GLY A 230 14.48 -23.18 9.62
CA GLY A 230 13.84 -24.33 10.27
C GLY A 230 12.39 -24.05 10.68
N MET A 231 11.70 -23.15 9.96
CA MET A 231 10.33 -22.70 10.22
C MET A 231 9.39 -23.08 9.08
N GLN A 232 8.10 -22.77 9.23
CA GLN A 232 7.09 -22.93 8.18
C GLN A 232 6.69 -21.55 7.62
N THR A 233 6.25 -21.54 6.35
CA THR A 233 5.66 -20.35 5.71
C THR A 233 4.27 -20.09 6.25
#